data_b359b59c2014332bad87df041184c256
#
_entry.id   b359b59c2014332bad87df041184c256
#
_cell.length_a   1.000
_cell.length_b   1.000
_cell.length_c   1.000
_cell.angle_alpha   90.00
_cell.angle_beta   90.00
_cell.angle_gamma   90.00
#
_symmetry.space_group_name_H-M   'P 1'
#
loop_
_entity.id
_entity.type
_entity.pdbx_description
1 polymer ?
#
loop_
_entity_poly.entity_id
_entity_poly.type
_entity_poly.pdbx_seq_one_letter_code
_entity_poly.pdbx_strand_id
1 'polypeptide(L)'
;MTKHKIIIICVAILSFLLFFVYNYQKSKSYDILAIKSPFEIVVDLNNNGIEDDDEVITILNGYNYIKRSDLQDPKNFSKYSSYNLSKKEIIALSYLTEKFVSDYLKDKTVTLKDNNIYLGTTNFNEKLLNSGFVFKNNKPTNEKALKKELKYINKTNFVIYNAKSNKYHTIDCKYGLLAHNYVFISKSQLPKGVKPCKYCHTDKNNYQKHNKHYNHKKYNFHGPNLNVKPVPIMISNGSIKVLITDYTTKLKPDRCCNTKVCKELVKQINNSQKSIDIAIYGYRKVPPVEKALKNAIARGVKIRLVYDINSCNTNIYPDTMYLVSIIKNAVNDKATFSTGQPSAYTNSIMHDKFYIFDDKTVMTGSANLSFTDMSGFNCNNVVVINSAQVAQVYKQEFEQMYNARFHYLKSKIHEKENIQIGNTNVSVYFSPKDLTIERIIIPLVNSARKQICIPAFLITDYKLAQALINAKQRGVNIKIILDAANAKSPYSKHRLLRQHGILVKTETFAGKLHSKTMIIDNKYSVIGSMNFSKSGEHKNDENVLVIKNSKIAVFNKIFFEYLWKKIDNYWLTHDASAEGLDSLGSCSDGIDNDYDGKIDMEDEGCQIHHKKKWL
;
A
#
# COMPACT_ATOMS: atom_id res chain seq x y z
N MET A 1 -53.36 -12.30 45.40
CA MET A 1 -52.26 -11.30 45.46
C MET A 1 -52.88 -9.95 45.73
N THR A 2 -52.46 -9.29 46.80
CA THR A 2 -53.00 -7.97 47.19
C THR A 2 -52.48 -6.88 46.21
N LYS A 3 -53.34 -5.87 45.94
CA LYS A 3 -52.98 -4.73 45.03
C LYS A 3 -51.57 -4.15 45.29
N HIS A 4 -51.11 -4.17 46.56
CA HIS A 4 -49.73 -3.72 46.91
C HIS A 4 -48.63 -4.59 46.30
N LYS A 5 -48.80 -5.90 46.20
CA LYS A 5 -47.76 -6.79 45.57
C LYS A 5 -47.67 -6.60 44.06
N ILE A 6 -48.78 -6.26 43.40
CA ILE A 6 -48.80 -5.97 41.95
C ILE A 6 -48.10 -4.66 41.66
N ILE A 7 -48.30 -3.62 42.48
CA ILE A 7 -47.63 -2.32 42.32
C ILE A 7 -46.11 -2.45 42.53
N ILE A 8 -45.64 -3.21 43.52
CA ILE A 8 -44.22 -3.43 43.77
C ILE A 8 -43.58 -4.21 42.59
N ILE A 9 -44.27 -5.20 42.01
CA ILE A 9 -43.77 -5.93 40.86
C ILE A 9 -43.73 -5.02 39.62
N CYS A 10 -44.74 -4.19 39.38
CA CYS A 10 -44.74 -3.23 38.27
C CYS A 10 -43.64 -2.18 38.39
N VAL A 11 -43.39 -1.66 39.58
CA VAL A 11 -42.29 -0.69 39.85
C VAL A 11 -40.94 -1.39 39.67
N ALA A 12 -40.76 -2.63 40.10
CA ALA A 12 -39.53 -3.39 39.91
C ALA A 12 -39.27 -3.69 38.41
N ILE A 13 -40.31 -4.05 37.65
CA ILE A 13 -40.22 -4.28 36.21
C ILE A 13 -39.94 -2.97 35.47
N LEU A 14 -40.55 -1.85 35.86
CA LEU A 14 -40.31 -0.55 35.26
C LEU A 14 -38.88 -0.06 35.58
N SER A 15 -38.40 -0.26 36.82
CA SER A 15 -37.02 0.04 37.20
C SER A 15 -36.02 -0.84 36.49
N PHE A 16 -36.35 -2.12 36.25
CA PHE A 16 -35.52 -3.06 35.50
C PHE A 16 -35.51 -2.70 33.99
N LEU A 17 -36.65 -2.31 33.43
CA LEU A 17 -36.76 -1.80 32.06
C LEU A 17 -36.02 -0.46 31.89
N LEU A 18 -36.15 0.46 32.86
CA LEU A 18 -35.40 1.71 32.86
C LEU A 18 -33.90 1.48 33.04
N PHE A 19 -33.50 0.50 33.86
CA PHE A 19 -32.09 0.09 33.98
C PHE A 19 -31.59 -0.61 32.70
N PHE A 20 -32.42 -1.40 32.02
CA PHE A 20 -32.09 -2.00 30.72
C PHE A 20 -32.05 -0.95 29.62
N VAL A 21 -32.98 0.00 29.56
CA VAL A 21 -32.97 1.13 28.64
C VAL A 21 -31.79 2.05 28.92
N TYR A 22 -31.48 2.30 30.18
CA TYR A 22 -30.30 3.07 30.60
C TYR A 22 -28.98 2.36 30.25
N ASN A 23 -28.90 1.03 30.40
CA ASN A 23 -27.74 0.25 29.97
C ASN A 23 -27.71 0.00 28.47
N TYR A 24 -28.85 0.00 27.77
CA TYR A 24 -28.92 -0.06 26.31
C TYR A 24 -28.55 1.27 25.65
N GLN A 25 -28.70 2.38 26.38
CA GLN A 25 -28.15 3.69 26.04
C GLN A 25 -26.71 3.88 26.57
N LYS A 26 -26.06 2.84 27.09
CA LYS A 26 -24.63 2.85 27.33
C LYS A 26 -23.98 2.96 25.94
N SER A 27 -23.63 4.17 25.63
CA SER A 27 -23.00 4.66 24.43
C SER A 27 -22.09 3.61 23.79
N LYS A 28 -22.45 3.14 22.60
CA LYS A 28 -21.56 2.32 21.78
C LYS A 28 -20.23 3.03 21.64
N SER A 29 -19.17 2.35 22.02
CA SER A 29 -17.81 2.83 21.82
C SER A 29 -17.29 2.31 20.50
N TYR A 30 -16.61 3.15 19.77
CA TYR A 30 -16.10 2.85 18.44
C TYR A 30 -14.60 3.13 18.37
N ASP A 31 -13.85 2.29 17.68
CA ASP A 31 -12.44 2.52 17.45
C ASP A 31 -12.25 3.54 16.33
N ILE A 32 -11.27 4.41 16.47
CA ILE A 32 -10.84 5.32 15.40
C ILE A 32 -9.90 4.56 14.48
N LEU A 33 -10.32 4.33 13.25
CA LEU A 33 -9.53 3.67 12.22
C LEU A 33 -8.49 4.60 11.59
N ALA A 34 -8.86 5.86 11.36
CA ALA A 34 -7.97 6.85 10.76
C ALA A 34 -8.35 8.28 11.15
N ILE A 35 -7.36 9.17 11.14
CA ILE A 35 -7.54 10.63 11.15
C ILE A 35 -7.13 11.12 9.77
N LYS A 36 -8.13 11.39 8.90
CA LYS A 36 -7.89 11.87 7.52
C LYS A 36 -7.43 13.32 7.51
N SER A 37 -8.04 14.11 8.39
CA SER A 37 -7.71 15.53 8.61
C SER A 37 -8.16 15.93 10.03
N PRO A 38 -7.79 17.11 10.53
CA PRO A 38 -8.31 17.62 11.79
C PRO A 38 -9.84 17.64 11.92
N PHE A 39 -10.56 17.63 10.79
CA PHE A 39 -12.02 17.66 10.79
C PHE A 39 -12.66 16.39 10.19
N GLU A 40 -11.87 15.40 9.83
CA GLU A 40 -12.36 14.16 9.25
C GLU A 40 -11.67 12.97 9.90
N ILE A 41 -12.45 12.16 10.58
CA ILE A 41 -12.00 10.90 11.17
C ILE A 41 -12.81 9.75 10.62
N VAL A 42 -12.25 8.57 10.66
CA VAL A 42 -12.93 7.32 10.35
C VAL A 42 -13.15 6.58 11.64
N VAL A 43 -14.40 6.21 11.90
CA VAL A 43 -14.83 5.53 13.11
C VAL A 43 -15.44 4.19 12.71
N ASP A 44 -14.99 3.10 13.31
CA ASP A 44 -15.46 1.73 13.02
C ASP A 44 -16.90 1.52 13.57
N LEU A 45 -17.90 1.98 12.81
CA LEU A 45 -19.30 1.95 13.24
C LEU A 45 -19.89 0.54 13.23
N ASN A 46 -19.45 -0.30 12.32
CA ASN A 46 -19.95 -1.67 12.13
C ASN A 46 -19.02 -2.71 12.77
N ASN A 47 -17.94 -2.29 13.41
CA ASN A 47 -16.96 -3.11 14.13
C ASN A 47 -16.28 -4.17 13.22
N ASN A 48 -16.06 -3.84 11.94
CA ASN A 48 -15.42 -4.73 10.97
C ASN A 48 -13.92 -4.46 10.79
N GLY A 49 -13.38 -3.39 11.39
CA GLY A 49 -11.99 -2.95 11.30
C GLY A 49 -11.60 -2.39 9.94
N ILE A 50 -12.59 -2.05 9.09
CA ILE A 50 -12.38 -1.54 7.73
C ILE A 50 -13.01 -0.16 7.64
N GLU A 51 -12.37 0.76 6.93
CA GLU A 51 -12.95 2.05 6.59
C GLU A 51 -14.00 1.88 5.49
N ASP A 52 -15.24 2.19 5.79
CA ASP A 52 -16.35 2.26 4.85
C ASP A 52 -16.72 3.73 4.59
N ASP A 53 -17.37 4.02 3.44
CA ASP A 53 -17.66 5.40 3.04
C ASP A 53 -18.63 6.12 3.99
N ASP A 54 -19.49 5.37 4.69
CA ASP A 54 -20.44 5.84 5.69
C ASP A 54 -19.83 5.97 7.10
N GLU A 55 -18.59 5.57 7.30
CA GLU A 55 -17.85 5.65 8.57
C GLU A 55 -16.97 6.91 8.68
N VAL A 56 -16.94 7.75 7.65
CA VAL A 56 -16.24 9.03 7.68
C VAL A 56 -17.07 10.05 8.44
N ILE A 57 -16.61 10.41 9.63
CA ILE A 57 -17.25 11.44 10.46
C ILE A 57 -16.58 12.78 10.23
N THR A 58 -17.36 13.77 9.79
CA THR A 58 -16.91 15.16 9.69
C THR A 58 -17.11 15.85 11.03
N ILE A 59 -16.00 16.25 11.65
CA ILE A 59 -16.01 17.03 12.89
C ILE A 59 -16.20 18.50 12.50
N LEU A 60 -17.14 19.19 13.16
CA LEU A 60 -17.36 20.63 12.96
C LEU A 60 -17.67 21.03 11.50
N ASN A 61 -18.72 20.46 10.93
CA ASN A 61 -19.19 20.86 9.59
C ASN A 61 -19.48 22.38 9.54
N GLY A 62 -19.04 23.04 8.45
CA GLY A 62 -19.19 24.51 8.28
C GLY A 62 -18.12 25.34 8.99
N TYR A 63 -17.11 24.74 9.59
CA TYR A 63 -15.94 25.40 10.15
C TYR A 63 -14.67 25.13 9.31
N ASN A 64 -13.64 25.94 9.52
CA ASN A 64 -12.37 25.84 8.80
C ASN A 64 -11.18 25.78 9.78
N TYR A 65 -10.06 25.24 9.31
CA TYR A 65 -8.76 25.30 9.95
C TYR A 65 -7.68 25.55 8.88
N ILE A 66 -6.47 25.90 9.30
CA ILE A 66 -5.36 26.10 8.38
C ILE A 66 -4.80 24.74 7.96
N LYS A 67 -5.05 24.33 6.70
CA LYS A 67 -4.64 23.03 6.16
C LYS A 67 -3.15 23.03 5.83
N ARG A 68 -2.40 22.12 6.42
CA ARG A 68 -0.97 21.96 6.13
C ARG A 68 -0.70 21.59 4.66
N SER A 69 -1.55 20.78 4.06
CA SER A 69 -1.45 20.41 2.64
C SER A 69 -1.48 21.62 1.71
N ASP A 70 -2.23 22.67 2.06
CA ASP A 70 -2.26 23.91 1.27
C ASP A 70 -0.92 24.66 1.34
N LEU A 71 -0.17 24.53 2.43
CA LEU A 71 1.08 25.28 2.66
C LEU A 71 2.28 24.68 1.90
N GLN A 72 2.12 23.52 1.28
CA GLN A 72 3.14 22.90 0.43
C GLN A 72 3.35 23.68 -0.87
N ASP A 73 2.32 24.38 -1.38
CA ASP A 73 2.45 25.32 -2.49
C ASP A 73 2.42 26.76 -1.98
N PRO A 74 3.49 27.57 -2.21
CA PRO A 74 3.55 28.96 -1.79
C PRO A 74 2.39 29.84 -2.28
N LYS A 75 1.77 29.50 -3.41
CA LYS A 75 0.61 30.24 -3.96
C LYS A 75 -0.62 30.12 -3.07
N ASN A 76 -0.73 29.04 -2.32
CA ASN A 76 -1.89 28.79 -1.47
C ASN A 76 -1.90 29.61 -0.16
N PHE A 77 -0.78 30.26 0.21
CA PHE A 77 -0.79 31.17 1.36
C PHE A 77 -1.79 32.31 1.22
N SER A 78 -2.12 32.73 -0.01
CA SER A 78 -3.14 33.72 -0.28
C SER A 78 -4.55 33.34 0.22
N LYS A 79 -4.85 32.04 0.33
CA LYS A 79 -6.12 31.54 0.89
C LYS A 79 -6.35 31.98 2.34
N TYR A 80 -5.25 32.25 3.06
CA TYR A 80 -5.27 32.62 4.48
C TYR A 80 -4.98 34.10 4.74
N SER A 81 -4.94 34.94 3.71
CA SER A 81 -4.70 36.38 3.82
C SER A 81 -5.74 37.10 4.69
N SER A 82 -6.99 36.63 4.64
CA SER A 82 -8.11 37.19 5.43
C SER A 82 -8.05 36.86 6.93
N TYR A 83 -7.14 35.98 7.36
CA TYR A 83 -7.00 35.58 8.78
C TYR A 83 -6.14 36.57 9.58
N ASN A 84 -5.50 37.54 8.93
CA ASN A 84 -4.61 38.53 9.52
C ASN A 84 -3.48 37.92 10.37
N LEU A 85 -2.86 36.85 9.84
CA LEU A 85 -1.80 36.09 10.47
C LEU A 85 -0.51 36.19 9.63
N SER A 86 0.64 36.23 10.29
CA SER A 86 1.94 36.13 9.63
C SER A 86 2.16 34.73 9.05
N LYS A 87 3.04 34.60 8.06
CA LYS A 87 3.42 33.30 7.47
C LYS A 87 3.88 32.30 8.52
N LYS A 88 4.66 32.73 9.52
CA LYS A 88 5.10 31.92 10.65
C LYS A 88 3.92 31.38 11.46
N GLU A 89 2.94 32.23 11.76
CA GLU A 89 1.77 31.86 12.54
C GLU A 89 0.87 30.88 11.78
N ILE A 90 0.66 31.11 10.47
CA ILE A 90 -0.10 30.20 9.60
C ILE A 90 0.54 28.80 9.61
N ILE A 91 1.84 28.69 9.38
CA ILE A 91 2.55 27.42 9.40
C ILE A 91 2.45 26.74 10.77
N ALA A 92 2.77 27.49 11.83
CA ALA A 92 2.75 26.93 13.18
C ALA A 92 1.35 26.45 13.61
N LEU A 93 0.29 27.22 13.30
CA LEU A 93 -1.08 26.82 13.60
C LEU A 93 -1.50 25.55 12.83
N SER A 94 -1.10 25.37 11.57
CA SER A 94 -1.42 24.16 10.84
C SER A 94 -0.85 22.89 11.53
N TYR A 95 0.40 22.95 11.96
CA TYR A 95 1.04 21.86 12.69
C TYR A 95 0.42 21.63 14.07
N LEU A 96 0.14 22.70 14.81
CA LEU A 96 -0.48 22.60 16.15
C LEU A 96 -1.89 22.04 16.08
N THR A 97 -2.64 22.34 15.02
CA THR A 97 -3.98 21.77 14.81
C THR A 97 -3.92 20.27 14.57
N GLU A 98 -3.05 19.81 13.65
CA GLU A 98 -2.85 18.36 13.40
C GLU A 98 -2.40 17.64 14.67
N LYS A 99 -1.43 18.23 15.39
CA LYS A 99 -0.93 17.68 16.65
C LYS A 99 -2.03 17.59 17.71
N PHE A 100 -2.82 18.65 17.89
CA PHE A 100 -3.90 18.69 18.89
C PHE A 100 -4.89 17.55 18.65
N VAL A 101 -5.35 17.37 17.41
CA VAL A 101 -6.30 16.31 17.06
C VAL A 101 -5.67 14.93 17.22
N SER A 102 -4.43 14.76 16.77
CA SER A 102 -3.72 13.49 16.91
C SER A 102 -3.49 13.10 18.37
N ASP A 103 -3.06 14.03 19.21
CA ASP A 103 -2.81 13.76 20.63
C ASP A 103 -4.10 13.35 21.39
N TYR A 104 -5.26 13.87 20.95
CA TYR A 104 -6.54 13.53 21.57
C TYR A 104 -7.19 12.26 21.03
N LEU A 105 -7.08 11.99 19.73
CA LEU A 105 -7.90 10.97 19.06
C LEU A 105 -7.12 9.72 18.62
N LYS A 106 -5.82 9.84 18.39
CA LYS A 106 -5.04 8.71 17.88
C LYS A 106 -5.05 7.52 18.83
N ASP A 107 -5.35 6.34 18.30
CA ASP A 107 -5.41 5.07 19.04
C ASP A 107 -6.41 5.09 20.22
N LYS A 108 -7.48 5.88 20.11
CA LYS A 108 -8.53 6.00 21.11
C LYS A 108 -9.85 5.41 20.63
N THR A 109 -10.63 4.97 21.61
CA THR A 109 -12.02 4.59 21.44
C THR A 109 -12.91 5.80 21.76
N VAL A 110 -13.88 6.09 20.92
CA VAL A 110 -14.77 7.23 21.04
C VAL A 110 -16.23 6.83 21.11
N THR A 111 -17.05 7.70 21.65
CA THR A 111 -18.50 7.60 21.65
C THR A 111 -19.07 8.70 20.77
N LEU A 112 -20.06 8.37 19.93
CA LEU A 112 -20.79 9.34 19.11
C LEU A 112 -22.12 9.65 19.75
N LYS A 113 -22.40 10.94 19.99
CA LYS A 113 -23.69 11.42 20.52
C LYS A 113 -23.99 12.79 19.94
N ASP A 114 -25.21 12.98 19.41
CA ASP A 114 -25.70 14.26 18.89
C ASP A 114 -24.71 14.94 17.91
N ASN A 115 -24.15 14.16 16.97
CA ASN A 115 -23.11 14.57 16.03
C ASN A 115 -21.81 15.07 16.67
N ASN A 116 -21.57 14.76 17.94
CA ASN A 116 -20.33 15.05 18.63
C ASN A 116 -19.57 13.77 18.99
N ILE A 117 -18.26 13.93 19.09
CA ILE A 117 -17.31 12.88 19.47
C ILE A 117 -16.96 13.06 20.94
N TYR A 118 -17.08 11.99 21.71
CA TYR A 118 -16.74 11.98 23.12
C TYR A 118 -15.60 11.00 23.43
N LEU A 119 -14.65 11.44 24.23
CA LEU A 119 -13.64 10.61 24.87
C LEU A 119 -14.00 10.51 26.37
N GLY A 120 -14.64 9.42 26.76
CA GLY A 120 -15.27 9.32 28.07
C GLY A 120 -16.36 10.40 28.23
N THR A 121 -16.22 11.31 29.19
CA THR A 121 -17.15 12.43 29.39
C THR A 121 -16.77 13.71 28.63
N THR A 122 -15.64 13.75 27.96
CA THR A 122 -15.13 14.95 27.29
C THR A 122 -15.70 15.07 25.87
N ASN A 123 -16.43 16.15 25.58
CA ASN A 123 -16.86 16.50 24.23
C ASN A 123 -15.67 17.06 23.44
N PHE A 124 -15.19 16.28 22.47
CA PHE A 124 -14.02 16.66 21.68
C PHE A 124 -14.32 17.81 20.72
N ASN A 125 -15.52 17.87 20.14
CA ASN A 125 -15.92 18.96 19.24
C ASN A 125 -15.87 20.32 19.95
N GLU A 126 -16.40 20.39 21.18
CA GLU A 126 -16.34 21.58 22.00
C GLU A 126 -14.92 21.97 22.41
N LYS A 127 -14.11 20.96 22.73
CA LYS A 127 -12.70 21.18 23.06
C LYS A 127 -11.92 21.72 21.87
N LEU A 128 -12.19 21.22 20.67
CA LEU A 128 -11.57 21.69 19.43
C LEU A 128 -12.03 23.12 19.09
N LEU A 129 -13.31 23.45 19.24
CA LEU A 129 -13.82 24.82 19.06
C LEU A 129 -13.15 25.83 20.01
N ASN A 130 -12.85 25.39 21.22
CA ASN A 130 -12.21 26.23 22.25
C ASN A 130 -10.67 26.26 22.17
N SER A 131 -10.05 25.54 21.22
CA SER A 131 -8.59 25.43 21.09
C SER A 131 -7.89 26.69 20.56
N GLY A 132 -8.61 27.52 19.80
CA GLY A 132 -8.04 28.64 19.03
C GLY A 132 -7.54 28.23 17.62
N PHE A 133 -7.69 26.95 17.22
CA PHE A 133 -7.26 26.44 15.92
C PHE A 133 -8.36 26.45 14.86
N VAL A 134 -9.60 26.75 15.26
CA VAL A 134 -10.80 26.65 14.44
C VAL A 134 -11.32 28.04 14.06
N PHE A 135 -11.80 28.16 12.83
CA PHE A 135 -12.31 29.40 12.25
C PHE A 135 -13.71 29.20 11.66
N LYS A 136 -14.55 30.22 11.75
CA LYS A 136 -15.85 30.32 11.07
C LYS A 136 -15.91 31.65 10.34
N ASN A 137 -16.21 31.64 9.04
CA ASN A 137 -16.21 32.85 8.22
C ASN A 137 -14.93 33.69 8.40
N ASN A 138 -13.76 33.02 8.40
CA ASN A 138 -12.42 33.60 8.57
C ASN A 138 -12.17 34.29 9.94
N LYS A 139 -13.04 34.10 10.91
CA LYS A 139 -12.85 34.58 12.30
C LYS A 139 -12.59 33.38 13.22
N PRO A 140 -11.69 33.49 14.20
CA PRO A 140 -11.46 32.43 15.16
C PRO A 140 -12.69 32.18 16.01
N THR A 141 -12.99 30.92 16.30
CA THR A 141 -14.11 30.54 17.19
C THR A 141 -13.85 30.93 18.66
N ASN A 142 -12.58 31.04 19.02
CA ASN A 142 -12.15 31.52 20.33
C ASN A 142 -10.93 32.43 20.19
N GLU A 143 -11.15 33.74 20.11
CA GLU A 143 -10.09 34.75 19.99
C GLU A 143 -9.11 34.76 21.17
N LYS A 144 -9.59 34.52 22.37
CA LYS A 144 -8.74 34.51 23.59
C LYS A 144 -7.77 33.33 23.54
N ALA A 145 -8.25 32.17 23.11
CA ALA A 145 -7.42 30.99 22.92
C ALA A 145 -6.41 31.20 21.77
N LEU A 146 -6.86 31.70 20.61
CA LEU A 146 -5.96 32.03 19.51
C LEU A 146 -4.87 33.02 19.92
N LYS A 147 -5.21 34.12 20.61
CA LYS A 147 -4.21 35.09 21.12
C LYS A 147 -3.19 34.43 22.05
N LYS A 148 -3.62 33.46 22.86
CA LYS A 148 -2.72 32.68 23.74
C LYS A 148 -1.76 31.81 22.89
N GLU A 149 -2.28 31.11 21.89
CA GLU A 149 -1.46 30.29 20.99
C GLU A 149 -0.50 31.14 20.17
N LEU A 150 -0.92 32.28 19.61
CA LEU A 150 -0.04 33.21 18.89
C LEU A 150 1.07 33.77 19.76
N LYS A 151 0.75 34.11 21.03
CA LYS A 151 1.77 34.54 22.00
C LYS A 151 2.79 33.43 22.26
N TYR A 152 2.35 32.19 22.36
CA TYR A 152 3.22 31.03 22.51
C TYR A 152 4.06 30.81 21.27
N ILE A 153 3.47 30.83 20.06
CA ILE A 153 4.16 30.68 18.76
C ILE A 153 5.23 31.74 18.59
N ASN A 154 4.91 33.02 18.92
CA ASN A 154 5.83 34.12 18.71
C ASN A 154 7.01 34.14 19.70
N LYS A 155 6.79 33.62 20.92
CA LYS A 155 7.85 33.47 21.93
C LYS A 155 8.70 32.22 21.76
N THR A 156 8.20 31.20 21.06
CA THR A 156 8.84 29.91 20.95
C THR A 156 9.62 29.82 19.63
N ASN A 157 10.85 29.40 19.72
CA ASN A 157 11.64 29.06 18.53
C ASN A 157 11.31 27.63 18.13
N PHE A 158 10.22 27.48 17.36
CA PHE A 158 9.78 26.19 16.84
C PHE A 158 10.66 25.72 15.70
N VAL A 159 10.85 24.41 15.67
CA VAL A 159 11.56 23.68 14.60
C VAL A 159 10.76 22.44 14.24
N ILE A 160 10.98 21.97 13.03
CA ILE A 160 10.48 20.68 12.53
C ILE A 160 11.62 19.68 12.72
N TYR A 161 11.47 18.75 13.64
CA TYR A 161 12.44 17.70 13.92
C TYR A 161 12.03 16.40 13.25
N ASN A 162 12.92 15.84 12.46
CA ASN A 162 12.79 14.51 11.91
C ASN A 162 13.67 13.55 12.71
N ALA A 163 13.02 12.69 13.52
CA ALA A 163 13.71 11.75 14.39
C ALA A 163 14.52 10.70 13.61
N LYS A 164 14.03 10.31 12.41
CA LYS A 164 14.66 9.28 11.57
C LYS A 164 15.99 9.78 10.98
N SER A 165 16.01 11.01 10.47
CA SER A 165 17.23 11.62 9.91
C SER A 165 18.10 12.31 10.95
N ASN A 166 17.65 12.41 12.19
CA ASN A 166 18.27 13.15 13.29
C ASN A 166 18.62 14.61 12.92
N LYS A 167 17.73 15.24 12.14
CA LYS A 167 17.88 16.62 11.67
C LYS A 167 16.69 17.48 12.09
N TYR A 168 16.94 18.78 12.26
CA TYR A 168 15.88 19.76 12.45
C TYR A 168 15.93 20.84 11.37
N HIS A 169 14.75 21.39 11.06
CA HIS A 169 14.52 22.41 10.03
C HIS A 169 13.87 23.63 10.68
N THR A 170 14.05 24.80 10.08
CA THR A 170 13.20 25.96 10.39
C THR A 170 11.77 25.67 9.93
N ILE A 171 10.79 26.31 10.57
CA ILE A 171 9.37 26.04 10.31
C ILE A 171 8.92 26.41 8.89
N ASP A 172 9.65 27.31 8.23
CA ASP A 172 9.43 27.76 6.85
C ASP A 172 10.32 27.04 5.84
N CYS A 173 11.11 26.06 6.27
CA CYS A 173 11.92 25.25 5.40
C CYS A 173 11.06 24.39 4.51
N LYS A 174 11.18 24.54 3.17
CA LYS A 174 10.39 23.74 2.23
C LYS A 174 10.53 22.23 2.43
N TYR A 175 11.70 21.76 2.83
CA TYR A 175 11.95 20.34 3.12
C TYR A 175 11.32 19.91 4.44
N GLY A 176 11.24 20.79 5.44
CA GLY A 176 10.51 20.56 6.66
C GLY A 176 9.00 20.52 6.43
N LEU A 177 8.46 21.42 5.59
CA LEU A 177 7.04 21.46 5.24
C LEU A 177 6.57 20.21 4.48
N LEU A 178 7.46 19.59 3.70
CA LEU A 178 7.19 18.35 2.97
C LEU A 178 7.39 17.08 3.81
N ALA A 179 8.07 17.16 4.95
CA ALA A 179 8.38 15.98 5.77
C ALA A 179 7.10 15.38 6.40
N HIS A 180 6.96 14.07 6.31
CA HIS A 180 5.81 13.32 6.87
C HIS A 180 6.07 12.75 8.27
N ASN A 181 7.32 12.37 8.57
CA ASN A 181 7.73 11.83 9.88
C ASN A 181 8.46 12.89 10.68
N TYR A 182 7.73 13.89 11.15
CA TYR A 182 8.30 15.01 11.90
C TYR A 182 7.62 15.19 13.24
N VAL A 183 8.34 15.81 14.16
CA VAL A 183 7.81 16.34 15.40
C VAL A 183 7.95 17.86 15.38
N PHE A 184 6.86 18.58 15.56
CA PHE A 184 6.87 20.04 15.71
C PHE A 184 7.10 20.35 17.18
N ILE A 185 8.31 20.84 17.50
CA ILE A 185 8.76 21.05 18.88
C ILE A 185 9.52 22.37 19.03
N SER A 186 9.65 22.85 20.26
CA SER A 186 10.58 23.93 20.56
C SER A 186 12.02 23.49 20.32
N LYS A 187 12.86 24.37 19.77
CA LYS A 187 14.29 24.10 19.57
C LYS A 187 14.99 23.69 20.88
N SER A 188 14.53 24.18 22.02
CA SER A 188 15.05 23.79 23.34
C SER A 188 14.73 22.35 23.74
N GLN A 189 13.78 21.71 23.08
CA GLN A 189 13.34 20.32 23.33
C GLN A 189 14.01 19.32 22.37
N LEU A 190 14.90 19.77 21.50
CA LEU A 190 15.64 18.87 20.60
C LEU A 190 16.50 17.89 21.40
N PRO A 191 16.51 16.60 21.03
CA PRO A 191 17.43 15.62 21.60
C PRO A 191 18.90 16.06 21.43
N LYS A 192 19.77 15.61 22.34
CA LYS A 192 21.22 15.87 22.19
C LYS A 192 21.76 15.23 20.90
N GLY A 193 22.60 15.96 20.18
CA GLY A 193 23.26 15.46 18.97
C GLY A 193 22.46 15.62 17.68
N VAL A 194 21.27 16.25 17.72
CA VAL A 194 20.50 16.56 16.51
C VAL A 194 21.20 17.62 15.67
N LYS A 195 21.35 17.37 14.38
CA LYS A 195 22.05 18.27 13.45
C LYS A 195 21.07 19.23 12.76
N PRO A 196 21.47 20.48 12.49
CA PRO A 196 20.66 21.39 11.68
C PRO A 196 20.60 20.93 10.23
N CYS A 197 19.48 21.18 9.57
CA CYS A 197 19.33 21.00 8.13
C CYS A 197 20.30 21.94 7.38
N LYS A 198 21.10 21.39 6.50
CA LYS A 198 22.09 22.17 5.72
C LYS A 198 21.48 23.27 4.87
N TYR A 199 20.21 23.16 4.50
CA TYR A 199 19.54 24.10 3.59
C TYR A 199 18.92 25.32 4.27
N CYS A 200 18.41 25.17 5.49
CA CYS A 200 17.77 26.27 6.20
C CYS A 200 18.61 26.88 7.34
N HIS A 201 19.82 26.36 7.57
CA HIS A 201 20.75 26.83 8.59
C HIS A 201 22.11 27.26 8.03
N THR A 202 22.24 27.43 6.71
CA THR A 202 23.42 28.07 6.11
C THR A 202 23.30 29.58 6.28
N ASP A 203 24.39 30.23 6.71
CA ASP A 203 24.46 31.67 6.82
C ASP A 203 24.07 32.34 5.51
N LYS A 204 23.17 33.33 5.57
CA LYS A 204 22.67 34.09 4.41
C LYS A 204 23.79 34.71 3.57
N ASN A 205 24.95 34.97 4.16
CA ASN A 205 26.14 35.54 3.47
C ASN A 205 26.87 34.52 2.57
N ASN A 206 26.76 33.22 2.83
CA ASN A 206 27.33 32.20 1.95
C ASN A 206 26.40 31.86 0.76
N TYR A 207 25.10 32.10 0.88
CA TYR A 207 24.15 31.85 -0.20
C TYR A 207 24.32 32.78 -1.40
N GLN A 208 24.73 34.05 -1.15
CA GLN A 208 24.99 35.02 -2.21
C GLN A 208 26.34 34.84 -2.91
N LYS A 209 27.34 34.28 -2.25
CA LYS A 209 28.67 34.03 -2.87
C LYS A 209 28.69 32.82 -3.81
N HIS A 210 27.81 31.81 -3.56
CA HIS A 210 27.74 30.63 -4.43
C HIS A 210 26.80 30.80 -5.64
N ASN A 211 25.93 31.82 -5.65
CA ASN A 211 24.99 32.05 -6.75
C ASN A 211 25.54 32.81 -7.95
N LYS A 212 26.80 33.30 -7.92
CA LYS A 212 27.38 34.08 -9.03
C LYS A 212 27.93 33.27 -10.21
N HIS A 213 27.97 31.92 -10.13
CA HIS A 213 28.56 31.10 -11.20
C HIS A 213 27.83 29.81 -11.54
N TYR A 214 26.52 29.72 -11.32
CA TYR A 214 25.77 28.57 -11.80
C TYR A 214 24.78 29.00 -12.88
N ASN A 215 25.13 28.71 -14.13
CA ASN A 215 24.13 28.57 -15.21
C ASN A 215 23.15 27.50 -14.79
N HIS A 216 21.93 27.89 -14.39
CA HIS A 216 20.81 26.98 -14.16
C HIS A 216 20.48 26.26 -15.47
N LYS A 217 21.07 25.10 -15.75
CA LYS A 217 20.46 24.16 -16.67
C LYS A 217 19.10 23.81 -16.06
N LYS A 218 18.04 24.26 -16.73
CA LYS A 218 16.65 23.97 -16.37
C LYS A 218 16.51 22.47 -16.24
N TYR A 219 16.17 21.95 -15.03
CA TYR A 219 15.86 20.54 -14.86
C TYR A 219 14.59 20.23 -15.64
N ASN A 220 14.71 19.40 -16.65
CA ASN A 220 13.55 18.93 -17.40
C ASN A 220 12.90 17.80 -16.58
N PHE A 221 11.76 18.09 -16.00
CA PHE A 221 10.97 17.15 -15.22
C PHE A 221 10.24 16.19 -16.16
N HIS A 222 10.46 14.89 -15.98
CA HIS A 222 9.85 13.80 -16.73
C HIS A 222 8.98 12.91 -15.84
N GLY A 223 8.39 13.48 -14.80
CA GLY A 223 7.45 12.79 -13.93
C GLY A 223 6.16 12.39 -14.63
N PRO A 224 5.26 11.67 -13.93
CA PRO A 224 4.05 11.14 -14.54
C PRO A 224 3.05 12.21 -14.96
N ASN A 225 2.36 11.96 -16.06
CA ASN A 225 1.25 12.80 -16.52
C ASN A 225 0.01 12.58 -15.65
N LEU A 226 -0.28 13.54 -14.77
CA LEU A 226 -1.40 13.50 -13.84
C LEU A 226 -2.77 13.77 -14.50
N ASN A 227 -2.80 14.26 -15.74
CA ASN A 227 -4.04 14.58 -16.45
C ASN A 227 -4.72 13.35 -17.08
N VAL A 228 -4.08 12.19 -17.05
CA VAL A 228 -4.67 10.94 -17.56
C VAL A 228 -5.77 10.47 -16.61
N LYS A 229 -7.00 10.38 -17.13
CA LYS A 229 -8.17 9.99 -16.33
C LYS A 229 -8.03 8.55 -15.80
N PRO A 230 -8.43 8.29 -14.55
CA PRO A 230 -8.46 6.94 -13.98
C PRO A 230 -9.34 5.99 -14.80
N VAL A 231 -9.01 4.72 -14.73
CA VAL A 231 -9.75 3.63 -15.40
C VAL A 231 -10.29 2.65 -14.34
N PRO A 232 -11.27 1.79 -14.68
CA PRO A 232 -11.75 0.77 -13.77
C PRO A 232 -10.61 -0.14 -13.28
N ILE A 233 -10.56 -0.39 -11.96
CA ILE A 233 -9.56 -1.23 -11.29
C ILE A 233 -10.14 -2.57 -10.82
N MET A 234 -11.38 -2.87 -11.18
CA MET A 234 -12.04 -4.14 -10.87
C MET A 234 -12.98 -4.55 -12.01
N ILE A 235 -12.96 -5.83 -12.33
CA ILE A 235 -13.94 -6.47 -13.20
C ILE A 235 -14.45 -7.75 -12.56
N SER A 236 -15.75 -8.03 -12.71
CA SER A 236 -16.37 -9.33 -12.39
C SER A 236 -16.87 -9.98 -13.67
N ASN A 237 -16.53 -11.25 -13.85
CA ASN A 237 -17.00 -12.08 -14.97
C ASN A 237 -17.49 -13.44 -14.43
N GLY A 238 -18.74 -13.48 -14.01
CA GLY A 238 -19.32 -14.63 -13.31
C GLY A 238 -18.59 -14.91 -11.98
N SER A 239 -18.05 -16.12 -11.85
CA SER A 239 -17.32 -16.57 -10.66
C SER A 239 -15.86 -16.06 -10.57
N ILE A 240 -15.41 -15.24 -11.51
CA ILE A 240 -14.05 -14.71 -11.54
C ILE A 240 -14.10 -13.19 -11.36
N LYS A 241 -13.30 -12.70 -10.43
CA LYS A 241 -13.11 -11.27 -10.19
C LYS A 241 -11.62 -10.94 -10.33
N VAL A 242 -11.29 -9.89 -11.07
CA VAL A 242 -9.92 -9.36 -11.19
C VAL A 242 -9.88 -7.98 -10.58
N LEU A 243 -8.91 -7.76 -9.70
CA LEU A 243 -8.72 -6.52 -8.95
C LEU A 243 -7.29 -6.02 -9.17
N ILE A 244 -7.14 -4.70 -9.28
CA ILE A 244 -5.84 -4.05 -9.45
C ILE A 244 -5.71 -2.98 -8.37
N THR A 245 -4.53 -2.84 -7.77
CA THR A 245 -4.20 -1.68 -6.94
C THR A 245 -3.59 -0.59 -7.82
N ASP A 246 -4.28 0.56 -7.91
CA ASP A 246 -3.77 1.72 -8.64
C ASP A 246 -2.88 2.57 -7.72
N TYR A 247 -1.58 2.47 -7.93
CA TYR A 247 -0.55 3.16 -7.15
C TYR A 247 -0.25 4.59 -7.64
N THR A 248 -0.81 4.99 -8.78
CA THR A 248 -0.46 6.24 -9.46
C THR A 248 -0.87 7.51 -8.72
N THR A 249 -1.71 7.40 -7.70
CA THR A 249 -2.17 8.48 -6.84
C THR A 249 -1.77 8.32 -5.38
N LYS A 250 -1.14 7.19 -5.04
CA LYS A 250 -0.76 6.86 -3.67
C LYS A 250 0.68 7.29 -3.41
N LEU A 251 0.85 8.42 -2.72
CA LEU A 251 2.17 9.01 -2.48
C LEU A 251 2.96 8.34 -1.36
N LYS A 252 2.29 7.65 -0.43
CA LYS A 252 2.91 6.91 0.68
C LYS A 252 2.02 5.76 1.13
N PRO A 253 2.59 4.68 1.69
CA PRO A 253 1.78 3.59 2.21
C PRO A 253 1.10 3.96 3.53
N ASP A 254 -0.03 3.32 3.80
CA ASP A 254 -0.69 3.35 5.09
C ASP A 254 -1.11 1.93 5.53
N ARG A 255 -1.70 1.81 6.69
CA ARG A 255 -2.20 0.53 7.22
C ARG A 255 -3.72 0.41 7.13
N CYS A 256 -4.38 1.35 6.45
CA CYS A 256 -5.81 1.33 6.18
C CYS A 256 -6.12 0.37 5.04
N CYS A 257 -7.18 -0.39 5.16
CA CYS A 257 -7.59 -1.39 4.17
C CYS A 257 -8.53 -0.78 3.11
N ASN A 258 -8.12 0.31 2.46
CA ASN A 258 -8.99 1.11 1.58
C ASN A 258 -9.08 0.58 0.14
N THR A 259 -8.17 -0.30 -0.28
CA THR A 259 -8.17 -0.83 -1.63
C THR A 259 -9.26 -1.90 -1.82
N LYS A 260 -9.74 -2.05 -3.07
CA LYS A 260 -10.65 -3.16 -3.42
C LYS A 260 -10.01 -4.53 -3.13
N VAL A 261 -8.69 -4.66 -3.24
CA VAL A 261 -7.95 -5.90 -2.94
C VAL A 261 -8.02 -6.22 -1.45
N CYS A 262 -7.72 -5.28 -0.57
CA CYS A 262 -7.76 -5.50 0.87
C CYS A 262 -9.19 -5.74 1.37
N LYS A 263 -10.16 -4.91 0.94
CA LYS A 263 -11.59 -5.09 1.27
C LYS A 263 -12.11 -6.46 0.82
N GLU A 264 -11.71 -6.94 -0.35
CA GLU A 264 -12.09 -8.27 -0.82
C GLU A 264 -11.46 -9.38 0.03
N LEU A 265 -10.19 -9.26 0.42
CA LEU A 265 -9.54 -10.24 1.30
C LEU A 265 -10.27 -10.33 2.65
N VAL A 266 -10.52 -9.19 3.29
CA VAL A 266 -11.26 -9.14 4.58
C VAL A 266 -12.67 -9.72 4.42
N LYS A 267 -13.37 -9.40 3.33
CA LYS A 267 -14.68 -9.98 3.02
C LYS A 267 -14.63 -11.50 2.93
N GLN A 268 -13.66 -12.07 2.23
CA GLN A 268 -13.54 -13.52 2.10
C GLN A 268 -13.24 -14.18 3.46
N ILE A 269 -12.36 -13.59 4.28
CA ILE A 269 -12.06 -14.07 5.63
C ILE A 269 -13.31 -14.03 6.52
N ASN A 270 -14.07 -12.93 6.50
CA ASN A 270 -15.28 -12.78 7.30
C ASN A 270 -16.39 -13.74 6.89
N ASN A 271 -16.46 -14.07 5.60
CA ASN A 271 -17.49 -14.99 5.06
C ASN A 271 -17.13 -16.47 5.23
N SER A 272 -15.87 -16.79 5.55
CA SER A 272 -15.45 -18.20 5.74
C SER A 272 -16.09 -18.82 6.96
N GLN A 273 -16.59 -20.06 6.79
CA GLN A 273 -17.33 -20.82 7.81
C GLN A 273 -16.56 -22.06 8.28
N LYS A 274 -15.66 -22.62 7.46
CA LYS A 274 -15.01 -23.91 7.73
C LYS A 274 -13.50 -23.78 7.84
N SER A 275 -12.85 -23.26 6.80
CA SER A 275 -11.39 -23.24 6.72
C SER A 275 -10.84 -22.10 5.88
N ILE A 276 -9.62 -21.67 6.23
CA ILE A 276 -8.80 -20.75 5.42
C ILE A 276 -7.38 -21.31 5.37
N ASP A 277 -6.91 -21.64 4.17
CA ASP A 277 -5.52 -22.00 3.94
C ASP A 277 -4.79 -20.83 3.29
N ILE A 278 -3.68 -20.43 3.86
CA ILE A 278 -2.93 -19.23 3.51
C ILE A 278 -1.51 -19.62 3.13
N ALA A 279 -1.08 -19.32 1.90
CA ALA A 279 0.32 -19.38 1.49
C ALA A 279 0.80 -17.98 1.13
N ILE A 280 1.73 -17.43 1.90
CA ILE A 280 2.24 -16.07 1.72
C ILE A 280 3.74 -16.00 1.96
N TYR A 281 4.43 -15.17 1.18
CA TYR A 281 5.85 -14.91 1.36
C TYR A 281 6.18 -14.37 2.75
N GLY A 282 5.32 -13.52 3.31
CA GLY A 282 5.44 -12.98 4.65
C GLY A 282 4.34 -11.97 4.97
N TYR A 283 4.37 -11.45 6.20
CA TYR A 283 3.38 -10.52 6.71
C TYR A 283 4.01 -9.23 7.21
N ARG A 284 3.45 -8.10 6.80
CA ARG A 284 3.75 -6.79 7.37
C ARG A 284 2.44 -6.11 7.75
N LYS A 285 2.28 -5.80 9.03
CA LYS A 285 1.05 -5.50 9.76
C LYS A 285 -0.02 -4.72 8.97
N VAL A 286 -1.19 -5.37 8.78
CA VAL A 286 -2.42 -4.82 8.20
C VAL A 286 -3.54 -5.06 9.22
N PRO A 287 -3.83 -4.12 10.13
CA PRO A 287 -4.72 -4.33 11.27
C PRO A 287 -6.12 -4.85 10.90
N PRO A 288 -6.78 -4.37 9.82
CA PRO A 288 -8.10 -4.90 9.46
C PRO A 288 -8.09 -6.38 9.07
N VAL A 289 -7.05 -6.85 8.36
CA VAL A 289 -6.89 -8.27 8.02
C VAL A 289 -6.61 -9.10 9.26
N GLU A 290 -5.76 -8.60 10.16
CA GLU A 290 -5.48 -9.23 11.44
C GLU A 290 -6.74 -9.41 12.27
N LYS A 291 -7.57 -8.36 12.40
CA LYS A 291 -8.86 -8.40 13.09
C LYS A 291 -9.79 -9.44 12.47
N ALA A 292 -9.89 -9.49 11.15
CA ALA A 292 -10.72 -10.46 10.44
C ALA A 292 -10.26 -11.90 10.70
N LEU A 293 -8.94 -12.16 10.70
CA LEU A 293 -8.39 -13.49 11.02
C LEU A 293 -8.67 -13.90 12.47
N LYS A 294 -8.48 -13.00 13.44
CA LYS A 294 -8.82 -13.24 14.85
C LYS A 294 -10.30 -13.56 15.02
N ASN A 295 -11.17 -12.80 14.36
CA ASN A 295 -12.62 -13.04 14.38
C ASN A 295 -12.99 -14.38 13.74
N ALA A 296 -12.34 -14.77 12.64
CA ALA A 296 -12.55 -16.08 12.01
C ALA A 296 -12.14 -17.23 12.94
N ILE A 297 -10.99 -17.10 13.63
CA ILE A 297 -10.55 -18.07 14.66
C ILE A 297 -11.60 -18.17 15.78
N ALA A 298 -12.10 -17.03 16.27
CA ALA A 298 -13.12 -17.00 17.32
C ALA A 298 -14.46 -17.65 16.90
N ARG A 299 -14.80 -17.63 15.61
CA ARG A 299 -15.94 -18.36 15.03
C ARG A 299 -15.69 -19.86 14.86
N GLY A 300 -14.48 -20.36 15.15
CA GLY A 300 -14.10 -21.77 14.97
C GLY A 300 -13.61 -22.12 13.55
N VAL A 301 -13.33 -21.14 12.70
CA VAL A 301 -12.76 -21.37 11.37
C VAL A 301 -11.32 -21.91 11.52
N LYS A 302 -11.04 -23.03 10.86
CA LYS A 302 -9.70 -23.65 10.87
C LYS A 302 -8.76 -22.87 9.92
N ILE A 303 -7.77 -22.17 10.47
CA ILE A 303 -6.80 -21.42 9.67
C ILE A 303 -5.46 -22.12 9.70
N ARG A 304 -4.84 -22.29 8.51
CA ARG A 304 -3.49 -22.83 8.34
C ARG A 304 -2.65 -21.86 7.53
N LEU A 305 -1.34 -21.79 7.83
CA LEU A 305 -0.41 -20.87 7.21
C LEU A 305 0.84 -21.58 6.70
N VAL A 306 1.22 -21.29 5.47
CA VAL A 306 2.53 -21.59 4.90
C VAL A 306 3.25 -20.27 4.61
N TYR A 307 4.53 -20.15 5.03
CA TYR A 307 5.29 -18.90 4.92
C TYR A 307 6.78 -19.14 4.69
N ASP A 308 7.47 -18.11 4.21
CA ASP A 308 8.92 -18.11 3.96
C ASP A 308 9.71 -17.68 5.19
N ILE A 309 10.91 -18.25 5.37
CA ILE A 309 11.95 -17.73 6.27
C ILE A 309 13.32 -17.84 5.62
N ASN A 310 14.25 -16.97 6.04
CA ASN A 310 15.64 -17.04 5.60
C ASN A 310 16.47 -18.01 6.47
N SER A 311 17.74 -18.14 6.15
CA SER A 311 18.68 -19.01 6.88
C SER A 311 18.89 -18.62 8.35
N CYS A 312 18.52 -17.39 8.76
CA CYS A 312 18.57 -16.93 10.14
C CYS A 312 17.24 -17.11 10.89
N ASN A 313 16.32 -17.91 10.36
CA ASN A 313 14.97 -18.13 10.89
C ASN A 313 14.13 -16.84 11.02
N THR A 314 14.41 -15.84 10.20
CA THR A 314 13.65 -14.59 10.11
C THR A 314 13.01 -14.45 8.73
N ASN A 315 11.95 -13.66 8.62
CA ASN A 315 11.35 -13.30 7.35
C ASN A 315 11.72 -11.85 7.03
N ILE A 316 11.78 -11.50 5.74
CA ILE A 316 12.01 -10.12 5.29
C ILE A 316 10.95 -9.15 5.84
N TYR A 317 9.75 -9.65 6.12
CA TYR A 317 8.68 -8.89 6.76
C TYR A 317 8.67 -9.14 8.28
N PRO A 318 8.97 -8.13 9.11
CA PRO A 318 9.23 -8.30 10.53
C PRO A 318 8.03 -8.79 11.35
N ASP A 319 6.80 -8.60 10.84
CA ASP A 319 5.57 -8.99 11.56
C ASP A 319 5.13 -10.43 11.27
N THR A 320 5.88 -11.20 10.44
CA THR A 320 5.51 -12.57 10.05
C THR A 320 5.39 -13.49 11.25
N MET A 321 6.35 -13.46 12.17
CA MET A 321 6.33 -14.32 13.37
C MET A 321 5.17 -13.96 14.30
N TYR A 322 4.74 -12.71 14.33
CA TYR A 322 3.54 -12.29 15.04
C TYR A 322 2.28 -12.92 14.42
N LEU A 323 2.15 -12.94 13.10
CA LEU A 323 1.03 -13.63 12.44
C LEU A 323 1.03 -15.14 12.74
N VAL A 324 2.21 -15.77 12.74
CA VAL A 324 2.39 -17.18 13.14
C VAL A 324 1.88 -17.42 14.56
N SER A 325 2.15 -16.52 15.50
CA SER A 325 1.68 -16.65 16.89
C SER A 325 0.14 -16.57 17.02
N ILE A 326 -0.52 -15.85 16.11
CA ILE A 326 -1.99 -15.76 16.05
C ILE A 326 -2.60 -17.05 15.47
N ILE A 327 -2.07 -17.53 14.34
CA ILE A 327 -2.65 -18.66 13.59
C ILE A 327 -2.28 -20.00 14.23
N LYS A 328 -1.07 -20.13 14.79
CA LYS A 328 -0.51 -21.33 15.46
C LYS A 328 -0.30 -22.53 14.53
N ASN A 329 -1.20 -22.82 13.60
CA ASN A 329 -1.08 -23.90 12.60
C ASN A 329 -0.28 -23.41 11.40
N ALA A 330 1.05 -23.33 11.54
CA ALA A 330 1.92 -22.70 10.54
C ALA A 330 3.15 -23.56 10.24
N VAL A 331 3.54 -23.61 8.97
CA VAL A 331 4.73 -24.33 8.47
C VAL A 331 5.55 -23.38 7.60
N ASN A 332 6.86 -23.35 7.80
CA ASN A 332 7.78 -22.55 7.00
C ASN A 332 8.57 -23.41 5.99
N ASP A 333 9.11 -22.77 4.96
CA ASP A 333 9.82 -23.43 3.87
C ASP A 333 11.17 -24.07 4.28
N LYS A 334 11.72 -23.72 5.43
CA LYS A 334 12.95 -24.34 5.98
C LYS A 334 12.69 -25.65 6.72
N ALA A 335 11.43 -25.98 7.00
CA ALA A 335 11.07 -27.29 7.56
C ALA A 335 11.58 -28.47 6.70
N THR A 336 11.83 -28.25 5.41
CA THR A 336 12.31 -29.26 4.47
C THR A 336 13.82 -29.45 4.46
N PHE A 337 14.64 -28.58 5.04
CA PHE A 337 16.10 -28.74 4.99
C PHE A 337 16.62 -29.98 5.72
N SER A 338 15.87 -30.46 6.71
CA SER A 338 16.16 -31.72 7.36
C SER A 338 15.78 -32.95 6.50
N THR A 339 15.08 -32.77 5.38
CA THR A 339 14.48 -33.84 4.58
C THR A 339 15.09 -34.01 3.17
N GLY A 340 16.25 -33.38 2.89
CA GLY A 340 17.02 -33.65 1.70
C GLY A 340 16.84 -32.73 0.50
N GLN A 341 16.56 -31.44 0.71
CA GLN A 341 16.67 -30.45 -0.39
C GLN A 341 18.08 -30.40 -0.95
N PRO A 342 18.26 -30.46 -2.28
CA PRO A 342 19.57 -30.24 -2.89
C PRO A 342 20.13 -28.85 -2.56
N SER A 343 21.46 -28.74 -2.42
CA SER A 343 22.15 -27.47 -2.11
C SER A 343 21.82 -26.31 -3.08
N ALA A 344 21.50 -26.64 -4.33
CA ALA A 344 21.06 -25.67 -5.34
C ALA A 344 19.80 -24.89 -4.95
N TYR A 345 19.01 -25.37 -3.98
CA TYR A 345 17.76 -24.76 -3.49
C TYR A 345 17.92 -24.03 -2.15
N THR A 346 19.14 -23.89 -1.62
CA THR A 346 19.41 -23.24 -0.32
C THR A 346 18.85 -21.80 -0.26
N ASN A 347 18.90 -21.07 -1.37
CA ASN A 347 18.40 -19.70 -1.48
C ASN A 347 17.05 -19.59 -2.19
N SER A 348 16.31 -20.70 -2.27
CA SER A 348 14.93 -20.68 -2.77
C SER A 348 14.01 -20.11 -1.71
N ILE A 349 12.91 -19.49 -2.17
CA ILE A 349 11.92 -18.86 -1.30
C ILE A 349 10.52 -19.40 -1.61
N MET A 350 9.70 -19.52 -0.58
CA MET A 350 8.28 -19.74 -0.72
C MET A 350 7.62 -18.39 -1.06
N HIS A 351 7.44 -18.13 -2.35
CA HIS A 351 7.00 -16.82 -2.85
C HIS A 351 5.56 -16.82 -3.35
N ASP A 352 4.79 -17.85 -3.05
CA ASP A 352 3.35 -17.87 -3.29
C ASP A 352 2.59 -16.78 -2.54
N LYS A 353 1.47 -16.36 -3.08
CA LYS A 353 0.52 -15.44 -2.47
C LYS A 353 -0.87 -15.88 -2.84
N PHE A 354 -1.39 -16.88 -2.10
CA PHE A 354 -2.75 -17.33 -2.31
C PHE A 354 -3.46 -17.69 -1.00
N TYR A 355 -4.77 -17.63 -1.08
CA TYR A 355 -5.70 -17.96 -0.02
C TYR A 355 -6.77 -18.91 -0.57
N ILE A 356 -7.12 -19.94 0.19
CA ILE A 356 -8.23 -20.86 -0.13
C ILE A 356 -9.26 -20.73 0.98
N PHE A 357 -10.48 -20.34 0.64
CA PHE A 357 -11.59 -20.14 1.56
C PHE A 357 -12.61 -21.25 1.39
N ASP A 358 -12.87 -22.02 2.46
CA ASP A 358 -13.86 -23.10 2.56
C ASP A 358 -13.76 -24.15 1.43
N ASP A 359 -12.54 -24.42 0.92
CA ASP A 359 -12.24 -25.30 -0.21
C ASP A 359 -13.05 -24.96 -1.49
N LYS A 360 -13.45 -23.70 -1.64
CA LYS A 360 -14.35 -23.25 -2.69
C LYS A 360 -13.89 -22.01 -3.44
N THR A 361 -13.28 -21.06 -2.75
CA THR A 361 -12.82 -19.80 -3.34
C THR A 361 -11.32 -19.67 -3.20
N VAL A 362 -10.65 -19.27 -4.27
CA VAL A 362 -9.22 -18.94 -4.27
C VAL A 362 -9.06 -17.45 -4.52
N MET A 363 -8.21 -16.79 -3.73
CA MET A 363 -7.70 -15.46 -4.02
C MET A 363 -6.19 -15.56 -4.19
N THR A 364 -5.67 -15.08 -5.31
CA THR A 364 -4.24 -15.16 -5.64
C THR A 364 -3.80 -14.01 -6.53
N GLY A 365 -2.49 -13.83 -6.69
CA GLY A 365 -1.91 -12.79 -7.55
C GLY A 365 -0.53 -12.34 -7.09
N SER A 366 -0.21 -11.07 -7.34
CA SER A 366 1.10 -10.52 -7.01
C SER A 366 1.20 -9.89 -5.61
N ALA A 367 0.07 -9.60 -4.96
CA ALA A 367 0.04 -8.84 -3.71
C ALA A 367 0.52 -9.65 -2.51
N ASN A 368 1.55 -9.15 -1.79
CA ASN A 368 1.93 -9.67 -0.50
C ASN A 368 0.92 -9.24 0.58
N LEU A 369 0.86 -9.97 1.68
CA LEU A 369 0.11 -9.53 2.85
C LEU A 369 0.93 -8.48 3.62
N SER A 370 1.07 -7.30 3.03
CA SER A 370 1.82 -6.18 3.58
C SER A 370 1.03 -4.88 3.45
N PHE A 371 1.23 -3.94 4.36
CA PHE A 371 0.56 -2.65 4.27
C PHE A 371 0.92 -1.88 3.00
N THR A 372 2.12 -2.06 2.43
CA THR A 372 2.52 -1.43 1.16
C THR A 372 1.68 -1.93 -0.02
N ASP A 373 1.35 -3.24 -0.04
CA ASP A 373 0.51 -3.81 -1.09
C ASP A 373 -0.98 -3.56 -0.84
N MET A 374 -1.42 -3.75 0.42
CA MET A 374 -2.84 -3.63 0.79
C MET A 374 -3.35 -2.19 0.80
N SER A 375 -2.49 -1.19 1.02
CA SER A 375 -2.85 0.23 0.89
C SER A 375 -2.92 0.74 -0.54
N GLY A 376 -2.46 -0.05 -1.53
CA GLY A 376 -2.36 0.39 -2.92
C GLY A 376 -1.13 1.26 -3.21
N PHE A 377 -0.15 1.28 -2.31
CA PHE A 377 1.14 1.94 -2.58
C PHE A 377 1.94 1.18 -3.63
N ASN A 378 1.86 -0.15 -3.66
CA ASN A 378 2.38 -0.96 -4.75
C ASN A 378 1.28 -1.33 -5.74
N CYS A 379 1.61 -1.38 -7.03
CA CYS A 379 0.70 -1.84 -8.08
C CYS A 379 0.69 -3.37 -8.14
N ASN A 380 -0.46 -3.95 -7.85
CA ASN A 380 -0.66 -5.40 -7.87
C ASN A 380 -1.84 -5.79 -8.76
N ASN A 381 -1.83 -7.04 -9.23
CA ASN A 381 -2.94 -7.68 -9.91
C ASN A 381 -3.35 -8.93 -9.11
N VAL A 382 -4.63 -9.01 -8.73
CA VAL A 382 -5.18 -10.07 -7.89
C VAL A 382 -6.42 -10.65 -8.54
N VAL A 383 -6.57 -11.96 -8.45
CA VAL A 383 -7.72 -12.71 -8.99
C VAL A 383 -8.41 -13.45 -7.86
N VAL A 384 -9.75 -13.36 -7.82
CA VAL A 384 -10.60 -14.15 -6.94
C VAL A 384 -11.44 -15.08 -7.82
N ILE A 385 -11.39 -16.37 -7.55
CA ILE A 385 -12.06 -17.40 -8.33
C ILE A 385 -12.95 -18.24 -7.39
N ASN A 386 -14.26 -18.17 -7.57
CA ASN A 386 -15.21 -19.05 -6.87
C ASN A 386 -15.43 -20.31 -7.73
N SER A 387 -14.59 -21.32 -7.50
CA SER A 387 -14.62 -22.63 -8.17
C SER A 387 -13.98 -23.68 -7.29
N ALA A 388 -14.74 -24.67 -6.88
CA ALA A 388 -14.25 -25.79 -6.07
C ALA A 388 -13.13 -26.57 -6.81
N GLN A 389 -13.22 -26.70 -8.13
CA GLN A 389 -12.19 -27.36 -8.94
C GLN A 389 -10.86 -26.60 -8.88
N VAL A 390 -10.86 -25.27 -9.03
CA VAL A 390 -9.65 -24.45 -8.89
C VAL A 390 -9.16 -24.49 -7.44
N ALA A 391 -10.05 -24.42 -6.46
CA ALA A 391 -9.68 -24.51 -5.05
C ALA A 391 -8.99 -25.85 -4.73
N GLN A 392 -9.47 -26.95 -5.31
CA GLN A 392 -8.83 -28.26 -5.15
C GLN A 392 -7.42 -28.32 -5.75
N VAL A 393 -7.18 -27.66 -6.88
CA VAL A 393 -5.83 -27.55 -7.47
C VAL A 393 -4.87 -26.81 -6.53
N TYR A 394 -5.29 -25.64 -6.01
CA TYR A 394 -4.50 -24.89 -5.03
C TYR A 394 -4.34 -25.62 -3.70
N LYS A 395 -5.35 -26.41 -3.32
CA LYS A 395 -5.28 -27.25 -2.12
C LYS A 395 -4.20 -28.30 -2.22
N GLN A 396 -4.03 -28.96 -3.36
CA GLN A 396 -2.97 -29.93 -3.58
C GLN A 396 -1.57 -29.28 -3.43
N GLU A 397 -1.38 -28.06 -3.94
CA GLU A 397 -0.15 -27.31 -3.76
C GLU A 397 0.08 -26.94 -2.30
N PHE A 398 -0.95 -26.42 -1.64
CA PHE A 398 -0.90 -26.08 -0.22
C PHE A 398 -0.55 -27.28 0.64
N GLU A 399 -1.21 -28.46 0.43
CA GLU A 399 -0.96 -29.67 1.21
C GLU A 399 0.49 -30.17 1.07
N GLN A 400 1.09 -30.04 -0.11
CA GLN A 400 2.50 -30.39 -0.26
C GLN A 400 3.37 -29.54 0.66
N MET A 401 3.21 -28.21 0.59
CA MET A 401 3.99 -27.27 1.39
C MET A 401 3.67 -27.39 2.89
N TYR A 402 2.41 -27.60 3.26
CA TYR A 402 2.00 -27.78 4.65
C TYR A 402 2.56 -29.06 5.26
N ASN A 403 2.82 -30.10 4.45
CA ASN A 403 3.53 -31.32 4.81
C ASN A 403 5.06 -31.22 4.58
N ALA A 404 5.60 -29.99 4.64
CA ALA A 404 7.04 -29.68 4.51
C ALA A 404 7.68 -30.13 3.18
N ARG A 405 6.91 -30.23 2.09
CA ARG A 405 7.41 -30.52 0.74
C ARG A 405 7.42 -29.24 -0.09
N PHE A 406 8.53 -28.53 -0.06
CA PHE A 406 8.73 -27.28 -0.80
C PHE A 406 9.66 -27.46 -2.01
N HIS A 407 9.68 -26.49 -2.91
CA HIS A 407 10.65 -26.35 -3.99
C HIS A 407 10.86 -27.64 -4.77
N TYR A 408 12.07 -28.20 -4.74
CA TYR A 408 12.42 -29.43 -5.40
C TYR A 408 11.61 -30.65 -4.92
N LEU A 409 11.24 -30.69 -3.65
CA LEU A 409 10.55 -31.86 -3.05
C LEU A 409 9.07 -31.96 -3.43
N LYS A 410 8.49 -30.92 -4.03
CA LYS A 410 7.11 -30.97 -4.51
C LYS A 410 6.96 -31.97 -5.66
N SER A 411 5.77 -32.48 -5.82
CA SER A 411 5.36 -33.28 -6.99
C SER A 411 4.57 -32.41 -7.97
N LYS A 412 4.58 -32.80 -9.24
CA LYS A 412 3.76 -32.13 -10.25
C LYS A 412 2.27 -32.40 -9.98
N ILE A 413 1.44 -31.36 -10.04
CA ILE A 413 -0.01 -31.46 -9.95
C ILE A 413 -0.56 -31.69 -11.36
N HIS A 414 -1.55 -32.56 -11.46
CA HIS A 414 -2.26 -32.88 -12.70
C HIS A 414 -3.66 -32.24 -12.69
N GLU A 415 -4.37 -32.32 -13.82
CA GLU A 415 -5.77 -31.86 -13.98
C GLU A 415 -6.01 -30.38 -13.59
N LYS A 416 -5.00 -29.54 -13.82
CA LYS A 416 -5.01 -28.11 -13.47
C LYS A 416 -5.12 -27.18 -14.67
N GLU A 417 -5.22 -27.75 -15.87
CA GLU A 417 -5.30 -27.00 -17.12
C GLU A 417 -6.69 -27.05 -17.72
N ASN A 418 -7.02 -26.01 -18.48
CA ASN A 418 -8.29 -25.91 -19.21
C ASN A 418 -9.56 -26.03 -18.35
N ILE A 419 -9.51 -25.59 -17.09
CA ILE A 419 -10.66 -25.58 -16.20
C ILE A 419 -11.67 -24.55 -16.71
N GLN A 420 -12.87 -25.03 -17.08
CA GLN A 420 -13.93 -24.17 -17.63
C GLN A 420 -14.78 -23.57 -16.50
N ILE A 421 -14.84 -22.24 -16.43
CA ILE A 421 -15.65 -21.49 -15.46
C ILE A 421 -16.55 -20.51 -16.24
N GLY A 422 -17.81 -20.91 -16.47
CA GLY A 422 -18.69 -20.16 -17.34
C GLY A 422 -18.09 -20.01 -18.74
N ASN A 423 -17.88 -18.80 -19.23
CA ASN A 423 -17.27 -18.49 -20.52
C ASN A 423 -15.74 -18.27 -20.45
N THR A 424 -15.10 -18.64 -19.34
CA THR A 424 -13.68 -18.43 -19.10
C THR A 424 -12.98 -19.77 -18.94
N ASN A 425 -11.84 -19.93 -19.60
CA ASN A 425 -10.96 -21.06 -19.41
C ASN A 425 -9.76 -20.62 -18.55
N VAL A 426 -9.49 -21.37 -17.48
CA VAL A 426 -8.41 -21.09 -16.52
C VAL A 426 -7.48 -22.29 -16.44
N SER A 427 -6.17 -22.02 -16.48
CA SER A 427 -5.14 -23.01 -16.20
C SER A 427 -4.24 -22.49 -15.08
N VAL A 428 -3.80 -23.38 -14.20
CA VAL A 428 -2.99 -23.07 -13.02
C VAL A 428 -1.64 -23.77 -13.14
N TYR A 429 -0.56 -23.09 -12.84
CA TYR A 429 0.80 -23.64 -12.90
C TYR A 429 1.58 -23.27 -11.64
N PHE A 430 2.46 -24.18 -11.19
CA PHE A 430 3.28 -24.02 -10.00
C PHE A 430 4.76 -24.27 -10.29
N SER A 431 5.60 -23.27 -10.01
CA SER A 431 7.04 -23.45 -10.05
C SER A 431 7.53 -24.16 -8.77
N PRO A 432 8.67 -24.85 -8.84
CA PRO A 432 9.53 -25.04 -10.03
C PRO A 432 9.10 -26.23 -10.93
N LYS A 433 8.05 -26.97 -10.57
CA LYS A 433 7.71 -28.25 -11.21
C LYS A 433 7.14 -28.11 -12.63
N ASP A 434 6.50 -26.99 -12.93
CA ASP A 434 5.84 -26.82 -14.23
C ASP A 434 6.74 -26.19 -15.30
N LEU A 435 7.88 -25.60 -14.90
CA LEU A 435 8.74 -24.82 -15.81
C LEU A 435 7.89 -23.83 -16.61
N THR A 436 7.21 -22.95 -15.87
CA THR A 436 6.09 -22.13 -16.37
C THR A 436 6.51 -21.16 -17.48
N ILE A 437 7.72 -20.57 -17.39
CA ILE A 437 8.23 -19.70 -18.45
C ILE A 437 8.45 -20.52 -19.73
N GLU A 438 9.21 -21.60 -19.63
CA GLU A 438 9.63 -22.37 -20.80
C GLU A 438 8.45 -23.11 -21.47
N ARG A 439 7.61 -23.75 -20.65
CA ARG A 439 6.56 -24.66 -21.18
C ARG A 439 5.23 -23.99 -21.44
N ILE A 440 4.97 -22.82 -20.84
CA ILE A 440 3.65 -22.17 -20.90
C ILE A 440 3.77 -20.76 -21.48
N ILE A 441 4.57 -19.88 -20.86
CA ILE A 441 4.60 -18.47 -21.26
C ILE A 441 5.27 -18.28 -22.62
N ILE A 442 6.41 -18.94 -22.87
CA ILE A 442 7.10 -18.87 -24.18
C ILE A 442 6.22 -19.41 -25.33
N PRO A 443 5.54 -20.55 -25.21
CA PRO A 443 4.56 -20.99 -26.23
C PRO A 443 3.44 -19.97 -26.46
N LEU A 444 2.89 -19.33 -25.40
CA LEU A 444 1.90 -18.26 -25.56
C LEU A 444 2.47 -17.04 -26.30
N VAL A 445 3.69 -16.60 -25.95
CA VAL A 445 4.41 -15.51 -26.66
C VAL A 445 4.64 -15.89 -28.13
N ASN A 446 5.02 -17.14 -28.41
CA ASN A 446 5.23 -17.63 -29.78
C ASN A 446 3.92 -17.70 -30.58
N SER A 447 2.79 -17.92 -29.94
CA SER A 447 1.46 -17.92 -30.55
C SER A 447 0.88 -16.51 -30.80
N ALA A 448 1.46 -15.47 -30.21
CA ALA A 448 0.99 -14.09 -30.34
C ALA A 448 1.05 -13.62 -31.81
N ARG A 449 -0.03 -12.91 -32.24
CA ARG A 449 -0.19 -12.42 -33.62
C ARG A 449 -0.29 -10.91 -33.71
N LYS A 450 -0.79 -10.24 -32.68
CA LYS A 450 -1.10 -8.81 -32.70
C LYS A 450 -0.29 -8.00 -31.70
N GLN A 451 -0.39 -8.35 -30.43
CA GLN A 451 0.21 -7.54 -29.37
C GLN A 451 0.50 -8.31 -28.08
N ILE A 452 1.52 -7.82 -27.35
CA ILE A 452 1.85 -8.26 -25.99
C ILE A 452 2.05 -7.01 -25.13
N CYS A 453 1.36 -6.92 -23.98
CA CYS A 453 1.52 -5.87 -22.98
C CYS A 453 1.97 -6.50 -21.66
N ILE A 454 3.06 -5.99 -21.07
CA ILE A 454 3.64 -6.57 -19.84
C ILE A 454 3.89 -5.47 -18.82
N PRO A 455 3.05 -5.29 -17.80
CA PRO A 455 3.41 -4.59 -16.58
C PRO A 455 4.09 -5.59 -15.65
N ALA A 456 5.37 -5.38 -15.35
CA ALA A 456 6.15 -6.35 -14.59
C ALA A 456 7.11 -5.71 -13.57
N PHE A 457 7.25 -6.37 -12.41
CA PHE A 457 8.23 -6.03 -11.41
C PHE A 457 9.66 -6.20 -11.95
N LEU A 458 9.94 -7.32 -12.60
CA LEU A 458 11.22 -7.54 -13.28
C LEU A 458 11.10 -8.55 -14.44
N ILE A 459 12.03 -8.45 -15.39
CA ILE A 459 12.27 -9.45 -16.46
C ILE A 459 13.77 -9.69 -16.53
N THR A 460 14.21 -10.83 -16.00
CA THR A 460 15.63 -11.23 -15.99
C THR A 460 15.88 -12.56 -16.71
N ASP A 461 14.81 -13.30 -17.05
CA ASP A 461 14.92 -14.55 -17.80
C ASP A 461 15.32 -14.29 -19.26
N TYR A 462 16.41 -14.93 -19.70
CA TYR A 462 16.96 -14.72 -21.03
C TYR A 462 16.11 -15.41 -22.11
N LYS A 463 15.58 -16.62 -21.82
CA LYS A 463 14.76 -17.37 -22.80
C LYS A 463 13.47 -16.63 -23.11
N LEU A 464 12.83 -16.05 -22.08
CA LEU A 464 11.66 -15.20 -22.27
C LEU A 464 12.00 -13.94 -23.07
N ALA A 465 13.12 -13.27 -22.75
CA ALA A 465 13.55 -12.09 -23.52
C ALA A 465 13.77 -12.43 -25.00
N GLN A 466 14.40 -13.57 -25.29
CA GLN A 466 14.60 -14.04 -26.67
C GLN A 466 13.28 -14.36 -27.39
N ALA A 467 12.33 -14.98 -26.68
CA ALA A 467 11.00 -15.25 -27.24
C ALA A 467 10.23 -13.96 -27.58
N LEU A 468 10.35 -12.93 -26.74
CA LEU A 468 9.76 -11.60 -27.00
C LEU A 468 10.43 -10.92 -28.21
N ILE A 469 11.77 -11.03 -28.36
CA ILE A 469 12.50 -10.51 -29.51
C ILE A 469 12.03 -11.22 -30.80
N ASN A 470 11.92 -12.55 -30.80
CA ASN A 470 11.41 -13.32 -31.92
C ASN A 470 9.95 -12.94 -32.26
N ALA A 471 9.11 -12.70 -31.26
CA ALA A 471 7.74 -12.21 -31.47
C ALA A 471 7.72 -10.81 -32.09
N LYS A 472 8.62 -9.91 -31.68
CA LYS A 472 8.79 -8.58 -32.28
C LYS A 472 9.20 -8.68 -33.76
N GLN A 473 10.14 -9.58 -34.09
CA GLN A 473 10.56 -9.84 -35.49
C GLN A 473 9.42 -10.36 -36.34
N ARG A 474 8.46 -11.10 -35.79
CA ARG A 474 7.23 -11.52 -36.47
C ARG A 474 6.20 -10.39 -36.64
N GLY A 475 6.50 -9.17 -36.20
CA GLY A 475 5.61 -8.01 -36.34
C GLY A 475 4.65 -7.81 -35.14
N VAL A 476 4.78 -8.58 -34.05
CA VAL A 476 3.95 -8.39 -32.86
C VAL A 476 4.28 -7.05 -32.19
N ASN A 477 3.24 -6.25 -31.86
CA ASN A 477 3.42 -5.00 -31.11
C ASN A 477 3.64 -5.29 -29.63
N ILE A 478 4.84 -5.03 -29.12
CA ILE A 478 5.21 -5.34 -27.72
C ILE A 478 5.49 -4.05 -26.97
N LYS A 479 4.78 -3.87 -25.86
CA LYS A 479 4.99 -2.78 -24.90
C LYS A 479 5.20 -3.34 -23.50
N ILE A 480 6.20 -2.84 -22.79
CA ILE A 480 6.57 -3.29 -21.45
C ILE A 480 6.69 -2.08 -20.52
N ILE A 481 6.16 -2.17 -19.32
CA ILE A 481 6.45 -1.26 -18.22
C ILE A 481 7.17 -2.05 -17.15
N LEU A 482 8.34 -1.58 -16.72
CA LEU A 482 9.14 -2.19 -15.66
C LEU A 482 9.23 -1.28 -14.44
N ASP A 483 9.29 -1.90 -13.30
CA ASP A 483 9.62 -1.26 -12.03
C ASP A 483 10.99 -0.58 -12.09
N ALA A 484 11.08 0.66 -11.63
CA ALA A 484 12.30 1.47 -11.74
C ALA A 484 13.46 0.91 -10.92
N ALA A 485 13.22 0.41 -9.70
CA ALA A 485 14.26 -0.17 -8.85
C ALA A 485 14.89 -1.40 -9.51
N ASN A 486 14.06 -2.24 -10.12
CA ASN A 486 14.52 -3.46 -10.79
C ASN A 486 15.17 -3.22 -12.16
N ALA A 487 14.89 -2.09 -12.80
CA ALA A 487 15.60 -1.70 -14.04
C ALA A 487 17.10 -1.42 -13.80
N LYS A 488 17.48 -0.99 -12.58
CA LYS A 488 18.90 -0.79 -12.20
C LYS A 488 19.68 -2.10 -12.12
N SER A 489 19.02 -3.24 -11.94
CA SER A 489 19.68 -4.55 -11.83
C SER A 489 20.50 -4.88 -13.10
N PRO A 490 21.75 -5.35 -12.95
CA PRO A 490 22.58 -5.78 -14.09
C PRO A 490 22.01 -7.00 -14.83
N TYR A 491 21.11 -7.74 -14.18
CA TYR A 491 20.44 -8.90 -14.78
C TYR A 491 19.19 -8.52 -15.59
N SER A 492 18.69 -7.28 -15.46
CA SER A 492 17.49 -6.81 -16.16
C SER A 492 17.66 -6.85 -17.67
N LYS A 493 16.64 -7.35 -18.38
CA LYS A 493 16.69 -7.52 -19.85
C LYS A 493 16.12 -6.32 -20.61
N HIS A 494 15.69 -5.26 -19.93
CA HIS A 494 15.04 -4.12 -20.59
C HIS A 494 15.93 -3.45 -21.66
N ARG A 495 17.24 -3.33 -21.41
CA ARG A 495 18.19 -2.75 -22.40
C ARG A 495 18.31 -3.63 -23.64
N LEU A 496 18.44 -4.95 -23.45
CA LEU A 496 18.44 -5.91 -24.56
C LEU A 496 17.13 -5.82 -25.37
N LEU A 497 16.00 -5.75 -24.71
CA LEU A 497 14.70 -5.65 -25.37
C LEU A 497 14.55 -4.33 -26.14
N ARG A 498 14.99 -3.20 -25.59
CA ARG A 498 15.03 -1.89 -26.29
C ARG A 498 15.92 -1.93 -27.53
N GLN A 499 17.11 -2.53 -27.43
CA GLN A 499 18.05 -2.71 -28.56
C GLN A 499 17.42 -3.46 -29.76
N HIS A 500 16.44 -4.34 -29.47
CA HIS A 500 15.70 -5.07 -30.52
C HIS A 500 14.35 -4.43 -30.87
N GLY A 501 14.17 -3.13 -30.56
CA GLY A 501 13.00 -2.34 -30.96
C GLY A 501 11.71 -2.63 -30.19
N ILE A 502 11.80 -3.28 -29.01
CA ILE A 502 10.68 -3.43 -28.11
C ILE A 502 10.55 -2.17 -27.26
N LEU A 503 9.33 -1.64 -27.15
CA LEU A 503 9.06 -0.45 -26.38
C LEU A 503 9.02 -0.78 -24.89
N VAL A 504 10.02 -0.34 -24.12
CA VAL A 504 10.11 -0.56 -22.67
C VAL A 504 10.22 0.76 -21.93
N LYS A 505 9.24 1.10 -21.12
CA LYS A 505 9.30 2.21 -20.17
C LYS A 505 9.65 1.71 -18.77
N THR A 506 10.42 2.49 -18.01
CA THR A 506 10.53 2.37 -16.56
C THR A 506 9.53 3.31 -15.92
N GLU A 507 8.84 2.88 -14.87
CA GLU A 507 7.79 3.68 -14.24
C GLU A 507 8.38 4.78 -13.34
N THR A 508 7.55 5.74 -12.91
CA THR A 508 7.95 6.96 -12.22
C THR A 508 7.03 7.26 -11.03
N PHE A 509 6.75 6.24 -10.23
CA PHE A 509 5.91 6.34 -9.03
C PHE A 509 6.71 5.91 -7.80
N ALA A 510 6.31 6.40 -6.62
CA ALA A 510 6.95 6.04 -5.35
C ALA A 510 6.79 4.54 -5.02
N GLY A 511 5.60 4.02 -5.19
CA GLY A 511 5.32 2.60 -5.00
C GLY A 511 5.85 1.74 -6.14
N LYS A 512 6.01 0.46 -5.89
CA LYS A 512 6.57 -0.49 -6.86
C LYS A 512 5.52 -0.97 -7.87
N LEU A 513 5.90 -1.10 -9.12
CA LEU A 513 5.13 -1.88 -10.09
C LEU A 513 5.30 -3.37 -9.78
N HIS A 514 4.60 -3.84 -8.76
CA HIS A 514 4.77 -5.20 -8.23
C HIS A 514 3.94 -6.25 -9.00
N SER A 515 3.26 -5.88 -10.06
CA SER A 515 2.53 -6.78 -10.96
C SER A 515 3.48 -7.75 -11.68
N LYS A 516 3.00 -8.97 -11.97
CA LYS A 516 3.65 -9.99 -12.80
C LYS A 516 2.61 -10.46 -13.80
N THR A 517 2.27 -9.56 -14.73
CA THR A 517 1.15 -9.75 -15.65
C THR A 517 1.64 -9.70 -17.11
N MET A 518 1.08 -10.56 -17.94
CA MET A 518 1.26 -10.49 -19.39
C MET A 518 -0.10 -10.61 -20.07
N ILE A 519 -0.39 -9.70 -20.98
CA ILE A 519 -1.63 -9.68 -21.76
C ILE A 519 -1.27 -9.96 -23.22
N ILE A 520 -1.89 -10.99 -23.83
CA ILE A 520 -1.59 -11.44 -25.18
C ILE A 520 -2.85 -11.38 -26.04
N ASP A 521 -2.78 -10.66 -27.15
CA ASP A 521 -3.78 -10.57 -28.24
C ASP A 521 -5.21 -10.23 -27.76
N ASN A 522 -5.38 -9.52 -26.66
CA ASN A 522 -6.70 -9.31 -26.01
C ASN A 522 -7.44 -10.62 -25.72
N LYS A 523 -6.76 -11.72 -25.55
CA LYS A 523 -7.33 -13.05 -25.41
C LYS A 523 -6.87 -13.75 -24.13
N TYR A 524 -5.60 -13.62 -23.78
CA TYR A 524 -5.01 -14.24 -22.62
C TYR A 524 -4.52 -13.20 -21.61
N SER A 525 -4.69 -13.50 -20.33
CA SER A 525 -4.03 -12.83 -19.21
C SER A 525 -3.23 -13.86 -18.42
N VAL A 526 -1.93 -13.64 -18.28
CA VAL A 526 -1.05 -14.38 -17.36
C VAL A 526 -0.94 -13.52 -16.11
N ILE A 527 -1.29 -14.07 -14.94
CA ILE A 527 -1.30 -13.34 -13.65
C ILE A 527 -0.82 -14.30 -12.55
N GLY A 528 0.06 -13.86 -11.67
CA GLY A 528 0.51 -14.70 -10.56
C GLY A 528 1.51 -14.03 -9.63
N SER A 529 2.16 -14.85 -8.81
CA SER A 529 3.22 -14.43 -7.90
C SER A 529 4.59 -14.39 -8.58
N MET A 530 4.77 -15.15 -9.67
CA MET A 530 6.05 -15.47 -10.28
C MET A 530 6.68 -14.27 -11.00
N ASN A 531 7.84 -13.85 -10.53
CA ASN A 531 8.70 -12.94 -11.28
C ASN A 531 9.26 -13.63 -12.54
N PHE A 532 9.37 -12.90 -13.66
CA PHE A 532 9.92 -13.44 -14.89
C PHE A 532 11.44 -13.59 -14.82
N SER A 533 11.88 -14.54 -14.00
CA SER A 533 13.28 -14.77 -13.65
C SER A 533 13.63 -16.25 -13.57
N LYS A 534 14.94 -16.55 -13.67
CA LYS A 534 15.45 -17.92 -13.50
C LYS A 534 15.09 -18.51 -12.12
N SER A 535 15.10 -17.72 -11.05
CA SER A 535 14.70 -18.20 -9.72
C SER A 535 13.21 -18.48 -9.63
N GLY A 536 12.37 -17.61 -10.19
CA GLY A 536 10.92 -17.83 -10.28
C GLY A 536 10.57 -19.09 -11.07
N GLU A 537 11.31 -19.39 -12.11
CA GLU A 537 11.10 -20.57 -12.96
C GLU A 537 11.55 -21.87 -12.29
N HIS A 538 12.78 -21.90 -11.71
CA HIS A 538 13.46 -23.15 -11.39
C HIS A 538 13.65 -23.41 -9.90
N LYS A 539 13.39 -22.42 -9.02
CA LYS A 539 13.77 -22.54 -7.62
C LYS A 539 12.64 -22.26 -6.62
N ASN A 540 11.95 -21.13 -6.81
CA ASN A 540 10.96 -20.67 -5.86
C ASN A 540 9.65 -21.44 -5.96
N ASP A 541 8.88 -21.46 -4.86
CA ASP A 541 7.47 -21.82 -4.92
C ASP A 541 6.67 -20.62 -5.40
N GLU A 542 6.06 -20.75 -6.57
CA GLU A 542 5.30 -19.67 -7.23
C GLU A 542 4.06 -20.24 -7.88
N ASN A 543 3.03 -19.42 -8.05
CA ASN A 543 1.85 -19.78 -8.86
C ASN A 543 1.62 -18.80 -10.01
N VAL A 544 1.08 -19.33 -11.09
CA VAL A 544 0.70 -18.57 -12.29
C VAL A 544 -0.65 -19.06 -12.80
N LEU A 545 -1.54 -18.12 -13.04
CA LEU A 545 -2.81 -18.31 -13.73
C LEU A 545 -2.66 -17.91 -15.20
N VAL A 546 -3.15 -18.74 -16.10
CA VAL A 546 -3.42 -18.38 -17.50
C VAL A 546 -4.93 -18.33 -17.68
N ILE A 547 -5.46 -17.14 -17.89
CA ILE A 547 -6.89 -16.88 -18.07
C ILE A 547 -7.16 -16.56 -19.52
N LYS A 548 -7.92 -17.44 -20.20
CA LYS A 548 -8.37 -17.25 -21.57
C LYS A 548 -9.78 -16.64 -21.55
N ASN A 549 -9.85 -15.33 -21.60
CA ASN A 549 -11.09 -14.57 -21.63
C ASN A 549 -10.84 -13.16 -22.17
N SER A 550 -11.52 -12.78 -23.24
CA SER A 550 -11.26 -11.49 -23.90
C SER A 550 -11.68 -10.29 -23.05
N LYS A 551 -12.77 -10.38 -22.25
CA LYS A 551 -13.19 -9.27 -21.38
C LYS A 551 -12.14 -9.00 -20.30
N ILE A 552 -11.60 -10.05 -19.67
CA ILE A 552 -10.55 -9.93 -18.66
C ILE A 552 -9.25 -9.43 -19.28
N ALA A 553 -8.87 -9.94 -20.46
CA ALA A 553 -7.67 -9.48 -21.15
C ALA A 553 -7.75 -8.01 -21.55
N VAL A 554 -8.90 -7.56 -22.07
CA VAL A 554 -9.14 -6.16 -22.41
C VAL A 554 -9.13 -5.27 -21.16
N PHE A 555 -9.72 -5.71 -20.05
CA PHE A 555 -9.68 -4.98 -18.79
C PHE A 555 -8.23 -4.75 -18.31
N ASN A 556 -7.40 -5.80 -18.26
CA ASN A 556 -6.00 -5.67 -17.87
C ASN A 556 -5.23 -4.77 -18.85
N LYS A 557 -5.53 -4.82 -20.15
CA LYS A 557 -4.93 -3.95 -21.16
C LYS A 557 -5.32 -2.50 -20.97
N ILE A 558 -6.57 -2.20 -20.65
CA ILE A 558 -7.03 -0.82 -20.39
C ILE A 558 -6.22 -0.20 -19.25
N PHE A 559 -5.97 -0.96 -18.18
CA PHE A 559 -5.14 -0.50 -17.08
C PHE A 559 -3.66 -0.34 -17.50
N PHE A 560 -3.11 -1.28 -18.27
CA PHE A 560 -1.77 -1.15 -18.83
C PHE A 560 -1.61 0.12 -19.68
N GLU A 561 -2.55 0.39 -20.60
CA GLU A 561 -2.52 1.58 -21.45
C GLU A 561 -2.72 2.89 -20.64
N TYR A 562 -3.46 2.84 -19.54
CA TYR A 562 -3.55 3.94 -18.59
C TYR A 562 -2.18 4.25 -17.97
N LEU A 563 -1.47 3.25 -17.45
CA LEU A 563 -0.12 3.43 -16.94
C LEU A 563 0.84 3.92 -18.03
N TRP A 564 0.75 3.32 -19.22
CA TRP A 564 1.59 3.68 -20.37
C TRP A 564 1.47 5.16 -20.73
N LYS A 565 0.26 5.71 -20.71
CA LYS A 565 -0.03 7.14 -20.97
C LYS A 565 0.44 8.05 -19.84
N LYS A 566 0.44 7.56 -18.60
CA LYS A 566 0.92 8.34 -17.44
C LYS A 566 2.44 8.48 -17.43
N ILE A 567 3.17 7.48 -17.86
CA ILE A 567 4.65 7.47 -17.86
C ILE A 567 5.16 8.19 -19.11
N ASP A 568 6.04 9.18 -18.93
CA ASP A 568 6.60 9.97 -20.03
C ASP A 568 7.35 9.11 -21.06
N ASN A 569 7.33 9.50 -22.34
CA ASN A 569 8.05 8.82 -23.41
C ASN A 569 9.58 8.96 -23.29
N TYR A 570 10.08 9.91 -22.52
CA TYR A 570 11.50 10.02 -22.17
C TYR A 570 12.06 8.69 -21.63
N TRP A 571 11.24 7.97 -20.88
CA TRP A 571 11.59 6.69 -20.25
C TRP A 571 11.59 5.48 -21.21
N LEU A 572 11.39 5.69 -22.49
CA LEU A 572 11.64 4.68 -23.52
C LEU A 572 13.14 4.48 -23.78
N THR A 573 13.94 5.51 -23.56
CA THR A 573 15.39 5.54 -23.86
C THR A 573 16.25 5.76 -22.62
N HIS A 574 15.64 6.18 -21.51
CA HIS A 574 16.29 6.43 -20.23
C HIS A 574 15.67 5.55 -19.15
N ASP A 575 16.40 5.35 -18.06
CA ASP A 575 15.91 4.60 -16.90
C ASP A 575 15.53 5.58 -15.77
N ALA A 576 14.32 5.48 -15.26
CA ALA A 576 13.85 6.26 -14.13
C ALA A 576 14.58 5.83 -12.84
N SER A 577 14.77 6.76 -11.91
CA SER A 577 15.18 6.42 -10.55
C SER A 577 13.95 6.06 -9.73
N ALA A 578 13.97 4.94 -9.02
CA ALA A 578 12.89 4.58 -8.11
C ALA A 578 12.80 5.56 -6.93
N GLU A 579 13.95 6.10 -6.51
CA GLU A 579 14.02 7.19 -5.54
C GLU A 579 14.64 8.41 -6.24
N GLY A 580 13.80 9.38 -6.62
CA GLY A 580 14.24 10.55 -7.37
C GLY A 580 13.13 11.52 -7.70
N LEU A 581 13.52 12.71 -8.18
CA LEU A 581 12.59 13.82 -8.42
C LEU A 581 11.53 13.54 -9.47
N ASP A 582 11.79 12.67 -10.44
CA ASP A 582 10.84 12.27 -11.46
C ASP A 582 9.87 11.18 -10.98
N SER A 583 10.18 10.48 -9.90
CA SER A 583 9.32 9.44 -9.31
C SER A 583 8.39 10.06 -8.27
N LEU A 584 7.13 10.14 -8.62
CA LEU A 584 6.11 10.87 -7.87
C LEU A 584 5.97 10.35 -6.44
N GLY A 585 6.35 11.15 -5.47
CA GLY A 585 6.21 10.87 -4.04
C GLY A 585 7.42 10.19 -3.39
N SER A 586 8.34 9.57 -4.15
CA SER A 586 9.45 8.77 -3.63
C SER A 586 10.42 9.54 -2.70
N CYS A 587 10.53 10.84 -2.89
CA CYS A 587 11.40 11.69 -2.05
C CYS A 587 10.73 12.16 -0.75
N SER A 588 9.58 11.57 -0.35
CA SER A 588 8.82 12.03 0.83
C SER A 588 7.89 10.97 1.44
N ASP A 589 8.06 9.70 1.10
CA ASP A 589 7.18 8.61 1.52
C ASP A 589 7.70 7.82 2.74
N GLY A 590 8.95 8.03 3.12
CA GLY A 590 9.61 7.36 4.24
C GLY A 590 10.05 5.93 3.91
N ILE A 591 10.18 5.60 2.62
CA ILE A 591 10.61 4.30 2.12
C ILE A 591 11.95 4.46 1.37
N ASP A 592 12.85 3.54 1.55
CA ASP A 592 14.00 3.32 0.68
C ASP A 592 13.49 2.62 -0.59
N ASN A 593 13.18 3.42 -1.64
CA ASN A 593 12.49 2.92 -2.84
C ASN A 593 13.43 2.15 -3.77
N ASP A 594 14.74 2.36 -3.69
CA ASP A 594 15.72 1.72 -4.56
C ASP A 594 16.73 0.81 -3.84
N TYR A 595 16.55 0.65 -2.52
CA TYR A 595 17.32 -0.26 -1.64
C TYR A 595 18.81 0.07 -1.50
N ASP A 596 19.18 1.33 -1.58
CA ASP A 596 20.57 1.78 -1.37
C ASP A 596 20.91 2.11 0.09
N GLY A 597 19.90 2.03 0.99
CA GLY A 597 20.00 2.31 2.42
C GLY A 597 19.77 3.77 2.78
N LYS A 598 19.46 4.64 1.82
CA LYS A 598 19.08 6.03 2.03
C LYS A 598 17.58 6.19 1.82
N ILE A 599 16.98 7.23 2.37
CA ILE A 599 15.52 7.42 2.34
C ILE A 599 15.21 8.88 2.03
N ASP A 600 14.26 9.10 1.12
CA ASP A 600 13.77 10.44 0.80
C ASP A 600 14.91 11.38 0.40
N MET A 601 15.01 12.51 1.07
CA MET A 601 16.04 13.52 0.80
C MET A 601 17.48 13.13 1.20
N GLU A 602 17.70 11.96 1.79
CA GLU A 602 19.04 11.41 2.02
C GLU A 602 19.57 10.72 0.76
N ASP A 603 18.67 10.29 -0.14
CA ASP A 603 19.03 9.72 -1.43
C ASP A 603 19.52 10.78 -2.43
N GLU A 604 20.55 10.43 -3.20
CA GLU A 604 21.14 11.31 -4.22
C GLU A 604 20.18 11.60 -5.39
N GLY A 605 19.27 10.68 -5.71
CA GLY A 605 18.23 10.86 -6.72
C GLY A 605 17.25 11.97 -6.36
N CYS A 606 17.04 12.20 -5.07
CA CYS A 606 16.19 13.25 -4.53
C CYS A 606 16.89 14.60 -4.34
N GLN A 607 18.20 14.69 -4.62
CA GLN A 607 19.03 15.90 -4.46
C GLN A 607 19.32 16.53 -5.83
N ILE A 608 18.85 17.75 -6.04
CA ILE A 608 19.01 18.49 -7.32
C ILE A 608 20.47 18.78 -7.70
N HIS A 609 21.42 18.70 -6.76
CA HIS A 609 22.79 19.22 -6.91
C HIS A 609 23.86 18.19 -7.34
N HIS A 610 23.54 16.90 -7.47
CA HIS A 610 24.58 15.87 -7.69
C HIS A 610 24.75 15.33 -9.11
N LYS A 611 24.09 15.90 -10.15
CA LYS A 611 24.35 15.50 -11.54
C LYS A 611 25.55 16.23 -12.18
N LYS A 612 26.68 16.27 -11.48
CA LYS A 612 27.97 16.66 -12.08
C LYS A 612 29.11 15.78 -11.59
N LYS A 613 29.07 14.49 -11.89
CA LYS A 613 30.26 13.64 -12.01
C LYS A 613 29.80 12.24 -12.41
N TRP A 614 29.73 12.02 -13.66
CA TRP A 614 29.86 10.71 -14.35
C TRP A 614 29.44 10.95 -15.81
N LEU A 615 30.35 11.55 -16.56
CA LEU A 615 30.55 11.37 -17.99
C LEU A 615 31.99 10.94 -18.18
#